data_804df6c30b1453d74ea9ac61172e44bf
#
_entry.id   804df6c30b1453d74ea9ac61172e44bf
#
_cell.length_a   1.000
_cell.length_b   1.000
_cell.length_c   1.000
_cell.angle_alpha   90.00
_cell.angle_beta   90.00
_cell.angle_gamma   90.00
#
_symmetry.space_group_name_H-M   'P 1'
#
loop_
_entity.id
_entity.type
_entity.pdbx_description
1 polymer ?
#
loop_
_entity_poly.entity_id
_entity_poly.type
_entity_poly.pdbx_seq_one_letter_code
_entity_poly.pdbx_strand_id
1 'polypeptide(L)' 'NALCPGPVLTPLLAKYLNTDERRNRRLVHIPMGRFGEAEEMVNGALFLASDESSYMTGQSLLIDGGITAAYTTPE' A
#
# COMPACT_ATOMS: atom_id res chain seq x y z
N ASN A 1 13.01 -9.30 -8.00
CA ASN A 1 11.63 -8.82 -7.80
C ASN A 1 11.64 -7.46 -7.12
N ALA A 2 10.56 -6.73 -7.25
CA ALA A 2 10.40 -5.42 -6.63
C ALA A 2 9.18 -5.41 -5.73
N LEU A 3 9.31 -4.81 -4.53
CA LEU A 3 8.17 -4.54 -3.66
C LEU A 3 7.70 -3.12 -3.96
N CYS A 4 6.41 -2.98 -4.29
CA CYS A 4 5.82 -1.70 -4.67
C CYS A 4 4.67 -1.36 -3.72
N PRO A 5 4.96 -0.63 -2.63
CA PRO A 5 3.92 -0.26 -1.67
C PRO A 5 3.02 0.85 -2.19
N GLY A 6 1.77 0.82 -1.73
CA GLY A 6 0.86 1.95 -1.88
C GLY A 6 0.99 2.91 -0.69
N PRO A 7 -0.05 3.71 -0.43
CA PRO A 7 -0.01 4.65 0.69
C PRO A 7 0.03 3.94 2.03
N VAL A 8 1.12 4.13 2.76
CA VAL A 8 1.34 3.55 4.08
C VAL A 8 1.30 4.65 5.12
N LEU A 9 0.49 4.45 6.16
CA LEU A 9 0.38 5.44 7.24
C LEU A 9 1.61 5.36 8.13
N THR A 10 2.58 6.21 7.83
CA THR A 10 3.79 6.39 8.63
C THR A 10 3.60 7.60 9.55
N PRO A 11 4.45 7.77 10.58
CA PRO A 11 4.40 8.99 11.40
C PRO A 11 4.52 10.27 10.57
N LEU A 12 5.34 10.25 9.52
CA LEU A 12 5.49 11.40 8.64
C LEU A 12 4.19 11.70 7.89
N LEU A 13 3.56 10.68 7.31
CA LEU A 13 2.32 10.85 6.59
C LEU A 13 1.18 11.25 7.53
N ALA A 14 1.12 10.66 8.71
CA ALA A 14 0.11 11.02 9.72
C ALA A 14 0.22 12.49 10.12
N LYS A 15 1.45 13.00 10.25
CA LYS A 15 1.70 14.40 10.55
C LYS A 15 1.24 15.31 9.41
N TYR A 16 1.45 14.89 8.18
CA TYR A 16 1.05 15.63 6.99
C TYR A 16 -0.46 15.62 6.81
N LEU A 17 -1.09 14.47 7.04
CA LEU A 17 -2.54 14.29 6.93
C LEU A 17 -3.21 14.46 8.30
N ASN A 18 -3.08 15.65 8.86
CA ASN A 18 -3.47 15.92 10.24
C ASN A 18 -4.95 16.32 10.42
N THR A 19 -5.75 16.30 9.36
CA THR A 19 -7.19 16.55 9.44
C THR A 19 -7.94 15.42 8.74
N ASP A 20 -9.20 15.19 9.16
CA ASP A 20 -10.04 14.17 8.53
C ASP A 20 -10.26 14.48 7.05
N GLU A 21 -10.40 15.77 6.71
CA GLU A 21 -10.56 16.17 5.33
C GLU A 21 -9.38 15.77 4.47
N ARG A 22 -8.15 16.00 4.95
CA ARG A 22 -6.94 15.62 4.20
C ARG A 22 -6.82 14.11 4.06
N ARG A 23 -7.14 13.37 5.12
CA ARG A 23 -7.14 11.90 5.07
C ARG A 23 -8.15 11.39 4.06
N ASN A 24 -9.36 11.90 4.10
CA ASN A 24 -10.43 11.44 3.24
C ASN A 24 -10.14 11.70 1.76
N ARG A 25 -9.46 12.80 1.45
CA ARG A 25 -9.04 13.09 0.08
C ARG A 25 -8.11 12.02 -0.49
N ARG A 26 -7.34 11.36 0.37
CA ARG A 26 -6.48 10.25 -0.05
C ARG A 26 -7.23 8.93 -0.05
N LEU A 27 -7.99 8.70 1.03
CA LEU A 27 -8.70 7.43 1.22
C LEU A 27 -9.70 7.13 0.10
N VAL A 28 -10.31 8.15 -0.48
CA VAL A 28 -11.29 7.96 -1.54
C VAL A 28 -10.71 7.23 -2.76
N HIS A 29 -9.40 7.32 -2.97
CA HIS A 29 -8.74 6.69 -4.11
C HIS A 29 -8.24 5.28 -3.82
N ILE A 30 -8.37 4.81 -2.58
CA ILE A 30 -7.91 3.49 -2.18
C ILE A 30 -9.09 2.54 -2.13
N PRO A 31 -9.18 1.55 -3.04
CA PRO A 31 -10.34 0.63 -3.05
C PRO A 31 -10.61 -0.06 -1.72
N MET A 32 -9.56 -0.40 -0.95
CA MET A 32 -9.75 -1.00 0.37
C MET A 32 -10.22 -0.01 1.43
N GLY A 33 -10.19 1.29 1.14
CA GLY A 33 -10.74 2.31 2.04
C GLY A 33 -9.90 2.64 3.26
N ARG A 34 -8.66 2.19 3.31
CA ARG A 34 -7.74 2.48 4.41
C ARG A 34 -6.30 2.54 3.91
N PHE A 35 -5.46 3.20 4.69
CA PHE A 35 -4.02 3.16 4.44
C PHE A 35 -3.46 1.80 4.84
N GLY A 36 -2.37 1.41 4.20
CA GLY A 36 -1.60 0.27 4.63
C GLY A 36 -0.79 0.58 5.89
N GLU A 37 -0.36 -0.45 6.57
CA GLU A 37 0.52 -0.33 7.72
C GLU A 37 1.91 -0.82 7.36
N ALA A 38 2.93 -0.29 8.06
CA ALA A 38 4.32 -0.68 7.80
C ALA A 38 4.51 -2.19 7.91
N GLU A 39 3.83 -2.83 8.85
CA GLU A 39 3.90 -4.28 9.04
C GLU A 39 3.45 -5.05 7.80
N GLU A 40 2.47 -4.51 7.08
CA GLU A 40 1.98 -5.16 5.86
C GLU A 40 3.06 -5.15 4.77
N MET A 41 3.87 -4.09 4.73
CA MET A 41 5.01 -4.03 3.80
C MET A 41 6.12 -4.98 4.23
N VAL A 42 6.37 -5.08 5.54
CA VAL A 42 7.34 -6.04 6.07
C VAL A 42 6.95 -7.47 5.71
N ASN A 43 5.67 -7.81 5.81
CA ASN A 43 5.18 -9.13 5.43
C ASN A 43 5.44 -9.43 3.95
N GLY A 44 5.25 -8.45 3.08
CA GLY A 44 5.58 -8.60 1.66
C GLY A 44 7.07 -8.80 1.42
N ALA A 45 7.91 -8.04 2.13
CA ALA A 45 9.36 -8.19 2.04
C ALA A 45 9.82 -9.57 2.51
N LEU A 46 9.23 -10.06 3.59
CA LEU A 46 9.55 -11.41 4.11
C LEU A 46 9.17 -12.48 3.10
N PHE A 47 8.02 -12.36 2.45
CA PHE A 47 7.61 -13.28 1.39
C PHE A 47 8.66 -13.31 0.28
N LEU A 48 9.08 -12.14 -0.21
CA LEU A 48 10.05 -12.05 -1.29
C LEU A 48 11.43 -12.56 -0.88
N ALA A 49 11.80 -12.42 0.40
CA ALA A 49 13.09 -12.86 0.91
C ALA A 49 13.10 -14.34 1.31
N SER A 50 11.95 -15.00 1.33
CA SER A 50 11.83 -16.37 1.79
C SER A 50 11.74 -17.36 0.62
N ASP A 51 11.85 -18.65 0.95
CA ASP A 51 11.68 -19.72 -0.02
C ASP A 51 10.26 -19.83 -0.54
N GLU A 52 9.31 -19.18 0.12
CA GLU A 52 7.92 -19.17 -0.34
C GLU A 52 7.77 -18.51 -1.71
N SER A 53 8.68 -17.60 -2.07
CA SER A 53 8.71 -16.97 -3.39
C SER A 53 9.75 -17.60 -4.32
N SER A 54 10.13 -18.86 -4.10
CA SER A 54 11.26 -19.49 -4.77
C SER A 54 11.13 -19.63 -6.29
N TYR A 55 9.92 -19.62 -6.83
CA TYR A 55 9.72 -19.70 -8.28
C TYR A 55 9.34 -18.35 -8.90
N MET A 56 9.60 -17.25 -8.17
CA MET A 56 9.23 -15.90 -8.58
C MET A 56 10.47 -15.09 -8.93
N THR A 57 10.51 -14.53 -10.13
CA THR A 57 11.59 -13.64 -10.55
C THR A 57 11.07 -12.63 -11.56
N GLY A 58 11.69 -11.45 -11.59
CA GLY A 58 11.37 -10.41 -12.56
C GLY A 58 10.01 -9.76 -12.34
N GLN A 59 9.42 -9.87 -11.15
CA GLN A 59 8.07 -9.40 -10.90
C GLN A 59 8.02 -8.20 -9.97
N SER A 60 6.92 -7.46 -10.07
CA SER A 60 6.57 -6.40 -9.13
C SER A 60 5.46 -6.89 -8.23
N LEU A 61 5.68 -6.86 -6.92
CA LEU A 61 4.68 -7.22 -5.94
C LEU A 61 4.01 -5.95 -5.43
N LEU A 62 2.77 -5.72 -5.86
CA LEU A 62 2.01 -4.52 -5.49
C LEU A 62 1.25 -4.79 -4.19
N ILE A 63 1.50 -3.96 -3.17
CA ILE A 63 0.79 -4.03 -1.90
C ILE A 63 0.26 -2.62 -1.65
N ASP A 64 -0.88 -2.30 -2.25
CA ASP A 64 -1.31 -0.91 -2.41
C ASP A 64 -2.79 -0.67 -2.15
N GLY A 65 -3.47 -1.61 -1.53
CA GLY A 65 -4.90 -1.46 -1.25
C GLY A 65 -5.78 -1.40 -2.48
N GLY A 66 -5.22 -1.74 -3.64
CA GLY A 66 -5.97 -1.81 -4.91
C GLY A 66 -5.85 -0.57 -5.79
N ILE A 67 -5.03 0.41 -5.42
CA ILE A 67 -4.94 1.68 -6.18
C ILE A 67 -4.61 1.43 -7.65
N THR A 68 -3.66 0.56 -7.93
CA THR A 68 -3.26 0.30 -9.32
C THR A 68 -4.19 -0.64 -10.06
N ALA A 69 -5.10 -1.30 -9.35
CA ALA A 69 -6.03 -2.27 -9.93
C ALA A 69 -7.38 -1.66 -10.32
N ALA A 70 -7.75 -0.51 -9.76
CA ALA A 70 -9.06 0.08 -9.98
C ALA A 70 -9.00 1.60 -9.91
N TYR A 71 -9.82 2.25 -10.74
CA TYR A 71 -10.02 3.70 -10.70
C TYR A 71 -11.17 3.99 -9.75
N THR A 72 -10.87 4.67 -8.66
CA THR A 72 -11.85 4.99 -7.62
C THR A 72 -12.05 6.50 -7.53
N THR A 73 -13.30 6.95 -7.61
CA THR A 73 -13.65 8.36 -7.48
C THR A 73 -14.68 8.55 -6.39
N PRO A 74 -14.85 9.78 -5.87
CA PRO A 74 -15.86 10.07 -4.85
C PRO A 74 -17.30 10.07 -5.39
N GLU A 75 -17.46 9.91 -6.65
CA GLU A 75 -18.78 9.89 -7.31
C GLU A 75 -19.41 8.53 -7.25
#